data_449b3bcfe1d6ae94a0fe1386e77875ed
#
_entry.id   449b3bcfe1d6ae94a0fe1386e77875ed
#
_cell.length_a   1.000
_cell.length_b   1.000
_cell.length_c   1.000
_cell.angle_alpha   90.00
_cell.angle_beta   90.00
_cell.angle_gamma   90.00
#
_symmetry.space_group_name_H-M   'P 1'
#
loop_
_entity.id
_entity.type
_entity.pdbx_description
1 polymer ?
#
loop_
_entity_poly.entity_id
_entity_poly.type
_entity_poly.pdbx_seq_one_letter_code
_entity_poly.pdbx_strand_id
1 'polypeptide(L)'
;MRNFLIRRALYAIPSMIGISIITFAIARLSPGDPIRLFTFGIKDFTQEDYLRLVHVYGLDKPIPLQYVDWISNAVRLNFGESLIYHREAGAMILERLPNTLQLAVTALVLQLVIGVPLGVLAALKRGTWADGAIRVFGVAGHAVPAFWLGQILIILFAISLRWLPSQGMLTVGKDQMDLLDRLKHILLPAFVLALVGIANYSRILRTETLDVLGQDFIRTAHAKGLRERVVVYVHALRNSLIPVVTALGGILATLVGGALVIEQVFSWPGIGQFTFQAAIAKDYPIVQAGVMIASTLLVVSYLLRDITYAIVDPRIKVS
;
A
#
# COMPACT_ATOMS: atom_id res chain seq x y z
N MET A 1 -2.86 -25.57 -11.01
CA MET A 1 -2.08 -24.51 -10.40
C MET A 1 -1.11 -23.82 -11.38
N ARG A 2 -0.17 -24.54 -12.02
CA ARG A 2 0.78 -23.94 -12.99
C ARG A 2 0.09 -23.13 -14.10
N ASN A 3 -0.91 -23.67 -14.78
CA ASN A 3 -1.62 -22.97 -15.87
C ASN A 3 -2.40 -21.74 -15.37
N PHE A 4 -2.94 -21.79 -14.17
CA PHE A 4 -3.61 -20.66 -13.53
C PHE A 4 -2.62 -19.51 -13.27
N LEU A 5 -1.47 -19.80 -12.66
CA LEU A 5 -0.45 -18.78 -12.38
C LEU A 5 0.10 -18.18 -13.67
N ILE A 6 0.34 -18.99 -14.70
CA ILE A 6 0.77 -18.52 -16.02
C ILE A 6 -0.28 -17.57 -16.61
N ARG A 7 -1.57 -17.96 -16.59
CA ARG A 7 -2.67 -17.15 -17.11
C ARG A 7 -2.78 -15.82 -16.36
N ARG A 8 -2.63 -15.83 -15.03
CA ARG A 8 -2.65 -14.61 -14.19
C ARG A 8 -1.44 -13.70 -14.48
N ALA A 9 -0.26 -14.26 -14.62
CA ALA A 9 0.93 -13.51 -15.03
C ALA A 9 0.75 -12.91 -16.43
N LEU A 10 0.15 -13.64 -17.37
CA LEU A 10 -0.15 -13.12 -18.69
C LEU A 10 -1.16 -11.96 -18.69
N TYR A 11 -2.17 -11.99 -17.80
CA TYR A 11 -3.11 -10.87 -17.64
C TYR A 11 -2.47 -9.65 -16.97
N ALA A 12 -1.39 -9.82 -16.23
CA ALA A 12 -0.63 -8.69 -15.66
C ALA A 12 0.11 -7.88 -16.74
N ILE A 13 0.54 -8.52 -17.83
CA ILE A 13 1.30 -7.86 -18.90
C ILE A 13 0.50 -6.73 -19.57
N PRO A 14 -0.74 -6.94 -20.08
CA PRO A 14 -1.53 -5.85 -20.65
C PRO A 14 -1.78 -4.71 -19.65
N SER A 15 -1.98 -5.02 -18.38
CA SER A 15 -2.17 -4.00 -17.32
C SER A 15 -0.90 -3.16 -17.15
N MET A 16 0.28 -3.78 -17.08
CA MET A 16 1.56 -3.08 -16.97
C MET A 16 1.85 -2.24 -18.21
N ILE A 17 1.54 -2.75 -19.42
CA ILE A 17 1.66 -1.98 -20.67
C ILE A 17 0.73 -0.76 -20.64
N GLY A 18 -0.53 -0.93 -20.25
CA GLY A 18 -1.48 0.19 -20.14
C GLY A 18 -0.99 1.26 -19.16
N ILE A 19 -0.54 0.85 -17.98
CA ILE A 19 0.02 1.76 -16.96
C ILE A 19 1.27 2.47 -17.51
N SER A 20 2.17 1.77 -18.18
CA SER A 20 3.39 2.36 -18.73
C SER A 20 3.08 3.40 -19.83
N ILE A 21 2.11 3.13 -20.71
CA ILE A 21 1.67 4.09 -21.73
C ILE A 21 1.10 5.34 -21.06
N ILE A 22 0.22 5.18 -20.07
CA ILE A 22 -0.39 6.31 -19.35
C ILE A 22 0.69 7.12 -18.62
N THR A 23 1.60 6.46 -17.92
CA THR A 23 2.69 7.09 -17.17
C THR A 23 3.59 7.89 -18.11
N PHE A 24 3.98 7.32 -19.25
CA PHE A 24 4.77 8.00 -20.26
C PHE A 24 4.01 9.19 -20.87
N ALA A 25 2.74 8.98 -21.22
CA ALA A 25 1.91 10.03 -21.82
C ALA A 25 1.73 11.22 -20.87
N ILE A 26 1.45 10.99 -19.58
CA ILE A 26 1.32 12.04 -18.57
C ILE A 26 2.62 12.85 -18.46
N ALA A 27 3.78 12.20 -18.45
CA ALA A 27 5.06 12.89 -18.38
C ALA A 27 5.32 13.74 -19.64
N ARG A 28 4.87 13.28 -20.80
CA ARG A 28 5.03 14.01 -22.08
C ARG A 28 4.00 15.12 -22.31
N LEU A 29 2.77 14.93 -21.85
CA LEU A 29 1.69 15.91 -21.96
C LEU A 29 1.75 16.98 -20.86
N SER A 30 2.57 16.76 -19.84
CA SER A 30 2.74 17.74 -18.76
C SER A 30 3.35 19.03 -19.27
N PRO A 31 2.76 20.20 -18.96
CA PRO A 31 3.24 21.48 -19.47
C PRO A 31 4.63 21.81 -18.89
N GLY A 32 5.55 22.12 -19.77
CA GLY A 32 6.94 22.51 -19.45
C GLY A 32 7.94 21.67 -20.25
N ASP A 33 9.03 22.31 -20.61
CA ASP A 33 10.16 21.67 -21.28
C ASP A 33 11.10 21.09 -20.20
N PRO A 34 11.27 19.76 -20.12
CA PRO A 34 12.13 19.18 -19.09
C PRO A 34 13.58 19.66 -19.18
N ILE A 35 14.09 19.94 -20.39
CA ILE A 35 15.46 20.45 -20.56
C ILE A 35 15.58 21.87 -20.00
N ARG A 36 14.62 22.72 -20.29
CA ARG A 36 14.62 24.10 -19.76
C ARG A 36 14.47 24.14 -18.25
N LEU A 37 13.70 23.21 -17.66
CA LEU A 37 13.59 23.08 -16.20
C LEU A 37 14.91 22.62 -15.59
N PHE A 38 15.58 21.67 -16.22
CA PHE A 38 16.86 21.10 -15.79
C PHE A 38 18.01 22.13 -15.91
N THR A 39 17.99 22.97 -16.94
CA THR A 39 19.05 23.95 -17.23
C THR A 39 18.75 25.34 -16.68
N PHE A 40 17.63 25.49 -15.96
CA PHE A 40 17.24 26.77 -15.36
C PHE A 40 18.30 27.23 -14.37
N GLY A 41 18.86 28.44 -14.62
CA GLY A 41 19.90 29.05 -13.77
C GLY A 41 21.35 28.64 -14.13
N ILE A 42 21.57 27.79 -15.12
CA ILE A 42 22.92 27.54 -15.63
C ILE A 42 23.37 28.75 -16.43
N LYS A 43 24.45 29.42 -15.97
CA LYS A 43 25.07 30.51 -16.70
C LYS A 43 25.66 30.00 -18.00
N ASP A 44 25.54 30.80 -19.06
CA ASP A 44 26.10 30.53 -20.39
C ASP A 44 25.51 29.31 -21.13
N PHE A 45 24.31 28.83 -20.72
CA PHE A 45 23.61 27.78 -21.44
C PHE A 45 23.09 28.30 -22.77
N THR A 46 23.65 27.74 -23.85
CA THR A 46 23.37 28.18 -25.22
C THR A 46 22.22 27.39 -25.87
N GLN A 47 21.69 27.92 -26.99
CA GLN A 47 20.71 27.19 -27.80
C GLN A 47 21.32 25.90 -28.41
N GLU A 48 22.62 25.88 -28.64
CA GLU A 48 23.33 24.70 -29.17
C GLU A 48 23.40 23.61 -28.11
N ASP A 49 23.67 23.97 -26.84
CA ASP A 49 23.63 23.02 -25.71
C ASP A 49 22.21 22.43 -25.51
N TYR A 50 21.19 23.27 -25.68
CA TYR A 50 19.79 22.83 -25.63
C TYR A 50 19.51 21.77 -26.71
N LEU A 51 19.86 22.03 -27.97
CA LEU A 51 19.65 21.09 -29.09
C LEU A 51 20.45 19.80 -28.91
N ARG A 52 21.66 19.89 -28.36
CA ARG A 52 22.48 18.74 -28.01
C ARG A 52 21.79 17.86 -26.96
N LEU A 53 21.24 18.45 -25.91
CA LEU A 53 20.48 17.70 -24.89
C LEU A 53 19.19 17.11 -25.47
N VAL A 54 18.45 17.84 -26.31
CA VAL A 54 17.29 17.30 -27.04
C VAL A 54 17.64 16.02 -27.78
N HIS A 55 18.79 16.01 -28.45
CA HIS A 55 19.26 14.83 -29.19
C HIS A 55 19.75 13.70 -28.28
N VAL A 56 20.51 14.02 -27.24
CA VAL A 56 21.03 13.03 -26.27
C VAL A 56 19.87 12.31 -25.55
N TYR A 57 18.83 13.06 -25.16
CA TYR A 57 17.63 12.49 -24.52
C TYR A 57 16.61 11.92 -25.53
N GLY A 58 16.91 11.98 -26.84
CA GLY A 58 16.06 11.45 -27.91
C GLY A 58 14.70 12.14 -28.01
N LEU A 59 14.61 13.41 -27.59
CA LEU A 59 13.37 14.18 -27.60
C LEU A 59 12.97 14.64 -29.01
N ASP A 60 13.89 14.58 -29.94
CA ASP A 60 13.72 14.82 -31.38
C ASP A 60 13.10 13.64 -32.12
N LYS A 61 13.08 12.45 -31.53
CA LYS A 61 12.47 11.24 -32.10
C LYS A 61 10.94 11.33 -32.11
N PRO A 62 10.25 10.61 -33.03
CA PRO A 62 8.81 10.42 -32.95
C PRO A 62 8.38 9.81 -31.58
N ILE A 63 7.25 10.28 -31.03
CA ILE A 63 6.76 9.86 -29.70
C ILE A 63 6.68 8.33 -29.52
N PRO A 64 6.23 7.53 -30.50
CA PRO A 64 6.23 6.07 -30.36
C PRO A 64 7.63 5.47 -30.15
N LEU A 65 8.65 6.01 -30.81
CA LEU A 65 10.03 5.56 -30.63
C LEU A 65 10.59 5.97 -29.26
N GLN A 66 10.26 7.17 -28.79
CA GLN A 66 10.61 7.60 -27.44
C GLN A 66 10.00 6.67 -26.39
N TYR A 67 8.76 6.21 -26.58
CA TYR A 67 8.11 5.25 -25.67
C TYR A 67 8.84 3.90 -25.68
N VAL A 68 9.18 3.38 -26.87
CA VAL A 68 9.90 2.09 -26.99
C VAL A 68 11.26 2.17 -26.32
N ASP A 69 12.01 3.24 -26.55
CA ASP A 69 13.31 3.47 -25.90
C ASP A 69 13.16 3.55 -24.39
N TRP A 70 12.17 4.32 -23.90
CA TRP A 70 11.90 4.47 -22.49
C TRP A 70 11.49 3.16 -21.82
N ILE A 71 10.53 2.41 -22.39
CA ILE A 71 10.05 1.15 -21.78
C ILE A 71 11.13 0.07 -21.76
N SER A 72 11.99 0.03 -22.80
CA SER A 72 13.10 -0.92 -22.85
C SER A 72 14.14 -0.68 -21.73
N ASN A 73 14.34 0.59 -21.35
CA ASN A 73 15.18 0.98 -20.22
C ASN A 73 14.46 0.74 -18.89
N ALA A 74 13.17 1.07 -18.80
CA ALA A 74 12.36 0.91 -17.59
C ALA A 74 12.26 -0.57 -17.13
N VAL A 75 12.17 -1.52 -18.06
CA VAL A 75 12.22 -2.97 -17.76
C VAL A 75 13.53 -3.38 -17.12
N ARG A 76 14.62 -2.64 -17.37
CA ARG A 76 15.93 -2.83 -16.73
C ARG A 76 16.11 -1.98 -15.47
N LEU A 77 15.02 -1.39 -14.94
CA LEU A 77 14.99 -0.46 -13.82
C LEU A 77 15.75 0.85 -14.06
N ASN A 78 16.14 1.14 -15.28
CA ASN A 78 16.73 2.40 -15.68
C ASN A 78 15.64 3.36 -16.13
N PHE A 79 15.24 4.27 -15.25
CA PHE A 79 14.24 5.32 -15.51
C PHE A 79 14.89 6.67 -15.87
N GLY A 80 16.21 6.70 -16.02
CA GLY A 80 16.99 7.92 -16.20
C GLY A 80 17.39 8.57 -14.88
N GLU A 81 18.07 9.70 -14.98
CA GLU A 81 18.54 10.48 -13.83
C GLU A 81 17.47 11.50 -13.40
N SER A 82 17.34 11.69 -12.10
CA SER A 82 16.56 12.77 -11.50
C SER A 82 17.04 14.12 -11.98
N LEU A 83 16.11 14.98 -12.38
CA LEU A 83 16.41 16.34 -12.82
C LEU A 83 16.87 17.24 -11.68
N ILE A 84 16.60 16.88 -10.43
CA ILE A 84 16.90 17.68 -9.23
C ILE A 84 18.10 17.13 -8.48
N TYR A 85 18.12 15.78 -8.30
CA TYR A 85 19.13 15.15 -7.44
C TYR A 85 20.35 14.62 -8.20
N HIS A 86 20.32 14.59 -9.54
CA HIS A 86 21.40 14.06 -10.40
C HIS A 86 21.86 12.65 -10.00
N ARG A 87 20.88 11.79 -9.66
CA ARG A 87 21.06 10.38 -9.29
C ARG A 87 20.04 9.53 -10.05
N GLU A 88 20.32 8.26 -10.21
CA GLU A 88 19.39 7.32 -10.84
C GLU A 88 18.04 7.26 -10.12
N ALA A 89 16.96 7.57 -10.84
CA ALA A 89 15.61 7.64 -10.28
C ALA A 89 15.13 6.29 -9.74
N GLY A 90 15.42 5.19 -10.44
CA GLY A 90 15.07 3.84 -10.00
C GLY A 90 15.71 3.48 -8.67
N ALA A 91 17.01 3.73 -8.51
CA ALA A 91 17.73 3.49 -7.27
C ALA A 91 17.15 4.30 -6.11
N MET A 92 16.85 5.60 -6.35
CA MET A 92 16.27 6.49 -5.33
C MET A 92 14.89 6.02 -4.85
N ILE A 93 14.06 5.47 -5.73
CA ILE A 93 12.77 4.89 -5.35
C ILE A 93 12.97 3.59 -4.55
N LEU A 94 13.89 2.72 -4.98
CA LEU A 94 14.18 1.47 -4.28
C LEU A 94 14.75 1.69 -2.87
N GLU A 95 15.54 2.75 -2.65
CA GLU A 95 16.01 3.14 -1.32
C GLU A 95 14.85 3.45 -0.34
N ARG A 96 13.68 3.87 -0.84
CA ARG A 96 12.48 4.20 -0.04
C ARG A 96 11.50 3.04 0.11
N LEU A 97 11.66 2.00 -0.68
CA LEU A 97 10.79 0.82 -0.65
C LEU A 97 10.67 0.19 0.75
N PRO A 98 11.76 -0.01 1.51
CA PRO A 98 11.67 -0.57 2.87
C PRO A 98 10.77 0.25 3.80
N ASN A 99 10.75 1.59 3.68
CA ASN A 99 9.95 2.45 4.53
C ASN A 99 8.44 2.29 4.23
N THR A 100 8.05 2.26 2.96
CA THR A 100 6.67 1.98 2.55
C THR A 100 6.24 0.57 3.01
N LEU A 101 7.09 -0.44 2.83
CA LEU A 101 6.80 -1.80 3.26
C LEU A 101 6.68 -1.90 4.79
N GLN A 102 7.54 -1.23 5.55
CA GLN A 102 7.46 -1.18 7.01
C GLN A 102 6.11 -0.60 7.47
N LEU A 103 5.68 0.51 6.87
CA LEU A 103 4.37 1.11 7.17
C LEU A 103 3.23 0.16 6.82
N ALA A 104 3.27 -0.45 5.64
CA ALA A 104 2.26 -1.39 5.17
C ALA A 104 2.16 -2.64 6.05
N VAL A 105 3.29 -3.24 6.42
CA VAL A 105 3.33 -4.43 7.29
C VAL A 105 2.84 -4.08 8.69
N THR A 106 3.24 -2.93 9.25
CA THR A 106 2.76 -2.49 10.57
C THR A 106 1.24 -2.26 10.56
N ALA A 107 0.72 -1.62 9.50
CA ALA A 107 -0.72 -1.43 9.34
C ALA A 107 -1.45 -2.79 9.22
N LEU A 108 -0.90 -3.75 8.48
CA LEU A 108 -1.44 -5.10 8.37
C LEU A 108 -1.50 -5.81 9.72
N VAL A 109 -0.43 -5.74 10.51
CA VAL A 109 -0.40 -6.31 11.85
C VAL A 109 -1.48 -5.70 12.74
N LEU A 110 -1.64 -4.37 12.71
CA LEU A 110 -2.70 -3.67 13.46
C LEU A 110 -4.09 -4.09 12.99
N GLN A 111 -4.31 -4.25 11.69
CA GLN A 111 -5.58 -4.73 11.14
C GLN A 111 -5.97 -6.10 11.71
N LEU A 112 -5.02 -7.02 11.78
CA LEU A 112 -5.27 -8.36 12.29
C LEU A 112 -5.40 -8.39 13.81
N VAL A 113 -4.48 -7.75 14.52
CA VAL A 113 -4.44 -7.76 16.01
C VAL A 113 -5.66 -7.06 16.59
N ILE A 114 -6.22 -6.06 15.91
CA ILE A 114 -7.41 -5.34 16.40
C ILE A 114 -8.68 -5.88 15.74
N GLY A 115 -8.70 -6.04 14.40
CA GLY A 115 -9.90 -6.40 13.65
C GLY A 115 -10.40 -7.80 13.93
N VAL A 116 -9.49 -8.78 14.09
CA VAL A 116 -9.87 -10.17 14.38
C VAL A 116 -10.53 -10.30 15.76
N PRO A 117 -9.93 -9.82 16.86
CA PRO A 117 -10.60 -9.88 18.17
C PRO A 117 -11.92 -9.11 18.22
N LEU A 118 -12.00 -7.94 17.58
CA LEU A 118 -13.24 -7.17 17.52
C LEU A 118 -14.35 -7.92 16.78
N GLY A 119 -14.04 -8.59 15.67
CA GLY A 119 -15.00 -9.38 14.92
C GLY A 119 -15.54 -10.57 15.72
N VAL A 120 -14.66 -11.33 16.38
CA VAL A 120 -15.05 -12.44 17.25
C VAL A 120 -15.88 -11.93 18.43
N LEU A 121 -15.48 -10.85 19.07
CA LEU A 121 -16.21 -10.24 20.19
C LEU A 121 -17.61 -9.82 19.76
N ALA A 122 -17.75 -9.19 18.59
CA ALA A 122 -19.04 -8.78 18.05
C ALA A 122 -19.96 -9.98 17.75
N ALA A 123 -19.41 -11.12 17.30
CA ALA A 123 -20.16 -12.35 17.08
C ALA A 123 -20.65 -12.95 18.41
N LEU A 124 -19.74 -13.10 19.38
CA LEU A 124 -20.08 -13.69 20.70
C LEU A 124 -21.04 -12.83 21.52
N LYS A 125 -20.99 -11.50 21.32
CA LYS A 125 -21.87 -10.52 21.97
C LYS A 125 -22.99 -10.04 21.07
N ARG A 126 -23.44 -10.88 20.10
CA ARG A 126 -24.50 -10.55 19.17
C ARG A 126 -25.74 -9.93 19.85
N GLY A 127 -26.23 -8.83 19.33
CA GLY A 127 -27.42 -8.12 19.83
C GLY A 127 -27.18 -7.27 21.08
N THR A 128 -25.97 -7.24 21.65
CA THR A 128 -25.64 -6.35 22.77
C THR A 128 -25.14 -4.99 22.27
N TRP A 129 -24.99 -4.05 23.22
CA TRP A 129 -24.41 -2.73 22.93
C TRP A 129 -22.99 -2.82 22.38
N ALA A 130 -22.19 -3.81 22.82
CA ALA A 130 -20.82 -4.01 22.34
C ALA A 130 -20.79 -4.40 20.84
N ASP A 131 -21.69 -5.29 20.40
CA ASP A 131 -21.88 -5.60 18.98
C ASP A 131 -22.31 -4.33 18.20
N GLY A 132 -23.24 -3.54 18.76
CA GLY A 132 -23.68 -2.27 18.18
C GLY A 132 -22.52 -1.28 18.01
N ALA A 133 -21.71 -1.08 19.06
CA ALA A 133 -20.57 -0.17 19.04
C ALA A 133 -19.50 -0.58 18.02
N ILE A 134 -19.15 -1.87 17.92
CA ILE A 134 -18.18 -2.38 16.94
C ILE A 134 -18.69 -2.17 15.50
N ARG A 135 -19.98 -2.37 15.25
CA ARG A 135 -20.57 -2.11 13.93
C ARG A 135 -20.54 -0.62 13.57
N VAL A 136 -20.89 0.27 14.52
CA VAL A 136 -20.82 1.73 14.32
C VAL A 136 -19.37 2.15 14.06
N PHE A 137 -18.40 1.64 14.82
CA PHE A 137 -16.97 1.86 14.57
C PHE A 137 -16.56 1.41 13.16
N GLY A 138 -17.06 0.25 12.72
CA GLY A 138 -16.82 -0.25 11.36
C GLY A 138 -17.34 0.68 10.27
N VAL A 139 -18.56 1.23 10.44
CA VAL A 139 -19.13 2.20 9.51
C VAL A 139 -18.34 3.51 9.54
N ALA A 140 -18.03 4.03 10.72
CA ALA A 140 -17.26 5.27 10.88
C ALA A 140 -15.86 5.16 10.25
N GLY A 141 -15.21 4.00 10.40
CA GLY A 141 -13.88 3.76 9.82
C GLY A 141 -13.84 3.81 8.29
N HIS A 142 -14.97 3.62 7.62
CA HIS A 142 -15.09 3.77 6.16
C HIS A 142 -15.54 5.17 5.74
N ALA A 143 -16.32 5.85 6.58
CA ALA A 143 -16.90 7.14 6.26
C ALA A 143 -15.91 8.30 6.41
N VAL A 144 -14.92 8.16 7.29
CA VAL A 144 -13.95 9.22 7.60
C VAL A 144 -12.79 9.18 6.60
N PRO A 145 -12.50 10.28 5.88
CA PRO A 145 -11.34 10.35 5.00
C PRO A 145 -10.03 10.15 5.79
N ALA A 146 -9.16 9.26 5.30
CA ALA A 146 -7.93 8.89 6.01
C ALA A 146 -7.01 10.09 6.29
N PHE A 147 -6.85 11.02 5.34
CA PHE A 147 -6.02 12.21 5.52
C PHE A 147 -6.57 13.13 6.63
N TRP A 148 -7.90 13.29 6.70
CA TRP A 148 -8.56 14.11 7.70
C TRP A 148 -8.42 13.50 9.10
N LEU A 149 -8.62 12.18 9.22
CA LEU A 149 -8.36 11.47 10.46
C LEU A 149 -6.90 11.60 10.89
N GLY A 150 -5.96 11.45 9.95
CA GLY A 150 -4.53 11.63 10.22
C GLY A 150 -4.23 12.99 10.85
N GLN A 151 -4.78 14.07 10.30
CA GLN A 151 -4.59 15.41 10.83
C GLN A 151 -5.20 15.58 12.23
N ILE A 152 -6.41 15.04 12.48
CA ILE A 152 -7.02 15.07 13.82
C ILE A 152 -6.16 14.33 14.83
N LEU A 153 -5.64 13.15 14.47
CA LEU A 153 -4.79 12.37 15.38
C LEU A 153 -3.45 13.07 15.65
N ILE A 154 -2.88 13.77 14.67
CA ILE A 154 -1.70 14.62 14.88
C ILE A 154 -2.03 15.74 15.88
N ILE A 155 -3.12 16.46 15.70
CA ILE A 155 -3.53 17.55 16.60
C ILE A 155 -3.73 17.00 18.02
N LEU A 156 -4.42 15.87 18.17
CA LEU A 156 -4.71 15.29 19.48
C LEU A 156 -3.47 14.70 20.15
N PHE A 157 -2.78 13.76 19.49
CA PHE A 157 -1.72 12.99 20.12
C PHE A 157 -0.33 13.63 20.07
N ALA A 158 -0.05 14.42 19.02
CA ALA A 158 1.26 15.03 18.88
C ALA A 158 1.30 16.47 19.42
N ILE A 159 0.28 17.28 19.16
CA ILE A 159 0.30 18.68 19.54
C ILE A 159 -0.28 18.87 20.94
N SER A 160 -1.51 18.37 21.21
CA SER A 160 -2.22 18.62 22.45
C SER A 160 -1.68 17.75 23.60
N LEU A 161 -1.63 16.42 23.41
CA LEU A 161 -1.18 15.47 24.42
C LEU A 161 0.34 15.30 24.46
N ARG A 162 1.03 15.55 23.36
CA ARG A 162 2.49 15.38 23.22
C ARG A 162 2.98 13.95 23.51
N TRP A 163 2.15 12.96 23.22
CA TRP A 163 2.47 11.55 23.48
C TRP A 163 3.27 10.91 22.34
N LEU A 164 2.97 11.33 21.11
CA LEU A 164 3.54 10.77 19.89
C LEU A 164 4.08 11.89 18.98
N PRO A 165 5.08 11.61 18.16
CA PRO A 165 5.60 12.56 17.20
C PRO A 165 4.57 12.85 16.08
N SER A 166 4.67 14.05 15.50
CA SER A 166 3.74 14.50 14.45
C SER A 166 4.12 14.04 13.06
N GLN A 167 5.42 13.91 12.78
CA GLN A 167 5.95 13.71 11.42
C GLN A 167 7.26 12.95 11.43
N GLY A 168 7.62 12.42 10.24
CA GLY A 168 8.89 11.78 10.01
C GLY A 168 8.95 10.34 10.52
N MET A 169 10.15 9.78 10.49
CA MET A 169 10.43 8.40 10.84
C MET A 169 11.24 8.29 12.14
N LEU A 170 11.92 9.35 12.51
CA LEU A 170 12.80 9.45 13.67
C LEU A 170 12.86 10.89 14.18
N THR A 171 13.10 11.06 15.47
CA THR A 171 13.38 12.37 16.06
C THR A 171 14.76 12.85 15.62
N VAL A 172 14.84 14.12 15.23
CA VAL A 172 16.11 14.73 14.80
C VAL A 172 17.17 14.59 15.89
N GLY A 173 18.34 14.09 15.51
CA GLY A 173 19.47 13.88 16.43
C GLY A 173 19.48 12.54 17.17
N LYS A 174 18.47 11.66 16.95
CA LYS A 174 18.49 10.30 17.47
C LYS A 174 19.17 9.31 16.52
N ASP A 175 19.68 8.22 17.10
CA ASP A 175 20.26 7.13 16.33
C ASP A 175 19.18 6.46 15.46
N GLN A 176 19.55 6.11 14.22
CA GLN A 176 18.69 5.35 13.31
C GLN A 176 18.29 3.97 13.86
N MET A 177 18.99 3.46 14.85
CA MET A 177 18.73 2.19 15.55
C MET A 177 17.79 2.33 16.77
N ASP A 178 17.31 3.54 17.11
CA ASP A 178 16.35 3.72 18.22
C ASP A 178 14.97 3.15 17.83
N LEU A 179 14.78 1.87 18.13
CA LEU A 179 13.54 1.15 17.83
C LEU A 179 12.31 1.77 18.54
N LEU A 180 12.49 2.28 19.75
CA LEU A 180 11.38 2.86 20.49
C LEU A 180 10.92 4.18 19.85
N ASP A 181 11.85 4.98 19.39
CA ASP A 181 11.55 6.22 18.69
C ASP A 181 10.85 5.92 17.34
N ARG A 182 11.38 4.96 16.57
CA ARG A 182 10.73 4.50 15.32
C ARG A 182 9.31 3.97 15.55
N LEU A 183 9.09 3.20 16.60
CA LEU A 183 7.76 2.70 16.97
C LEU A 183 6.80 3.84 17.28
N LYS A 184 7.25 4.88 18.00
CA LYS A 184 6.41 6.06 18.26
C LYS A 184 6.01 6.79 16.98
N HIS A 185 6.93 6.91 16.02
CA HIS A 185 6.66 7.60 14.74
C HIS A 185 5.71 6.81 13.82
N ILE A 186 5.78 5.47 13.82
CA ILE A 186 4.96 4.64 12.94
C ILE A 186 3.54 4.40 13.46
N LEU A 187 3.27 4.57 14.76
CA LEU A 187 1.98 4.23 15.36
C LEU A 187 0.80 4.97 14.73
N LEU A 188 0.87 6.30 14.64
CA LEU A 188 -0.23 7.10 14.09
C LEU A 188 -0.45 6.81 12.60
N PRO A 189 0.57 6.91 11.71
CA PRO A 189 0.37 6.61 10.30
C PRO A 189 -0.10 5.18 10.04
N ALA A 190 0.47 4.18 10.75
CA ALA A 190 0.04 2.80 10.61
C ALA A 190 -1.40 2.58 11.10
N PHE A 191 -1.82 3.22 12.19
CA PHE A 191 -3.18 3.11 12.69
C PHE A 191 -4.19 3.71 11.70
N VAL A 192 -3.92 4.90 11.14
CA VAL A 192 -4.79 5.52 10.13
C VAL A 192 -4.91 4.63 8.90
N LEU A 193 -3.78 4.11 8.40
CA LEU A 193 -3.75 3.20 7.26
C LEU A 193 -4.48 1.88 7.58
N ALA A 194 -4.43 1.42 8.81
CA ALA A 194 -5.08 0.17 9.26
C ALA A 194 -6.59 0.28 9.43
N LEU A 195 -7.13 1.47 9.70
CA LEU A 195 -8.51 1.64 10.19
C LEU A 195 -9.57 1.00 9.29
N VAL A 196 -9.47 1.22 7.98
CA VAL A 196 -10.40 0.63 7.00
C VAL A 196 -10.31 -0.90 7.02
N GLY A 197 -9.11 -1.44 7.14
CA GLY A 197 -8.90 -2.89 7.26
C GLY A 197 -9.44 -3.46 8.57
N ILE A 198 -9.24 -2.77 9.71
CA ILE A 198 -9.80 -3.16 11.01
C ILE A 198 -11.34 -3.27 10.89
N ALA A 199 -11.97 -2.27 10.29
CA ALA A 199 -13.41 -2.24 10.06
C ALA A 199 -13.89 -3.41 9.17
N ASN A 200 -13.17 -3.68 8.08
CA ASN A 200 -13.48 -4.78 7.17
C ASN A 200 -13.34 -6.15 7.85
N TYR A 201 -12.20 -6.41 8.50
CA TYR A 201 -11.96 -7.70 9.15
C TYR A 201 -12.89 -7.96 10.32
N SER A 202 -13.20 -6.94 11.12
CA SER A 202 -14.17 -7.10 12.20
C SER A 202 -15.55 -7.49 11.67
N ARG A 203 -16.00 -6.90 10.55
CA ARG A 203 -17.27 -7.22 9.92
C ARG A 203 -17.29 -8.63 9.31
N ILE A 204 -16.25 -8.97 8.50
CA ILE A 204 -16.13 -10.28 7.88
C ILE A 204 -16.12 -11.37 8.96
N LEU A 205 -15.25 -11.22 9.95
CA LEU A 205 -15.09 -12.23 10.98
C LEU A 205 -16.31 -12.38 11.88
N ARG A 206 -17.04 -11.28 12.14
CA ARG A 206 -18.32 -11.35 12.82
C ARG A 206 -19.31 -12.25 12.07
N THR A 207 -19.47 -12.05 10.77
CA THR A 207 -20.40 -12.82 9.94
C THR A 207 -19.98 -14.29 9.89
N GLU A 208 -18.72 -14.55 9.55
CA GLU A 208 -18.18 -15.91 9.45
C GLU A 208 -18.26 -16.67 10.79
N THR A 209 -17.95 -15.98 11.91
CA THR A 209 -18.04 -16.62 13.23
C THR A 209 -19.48 -16.98 13.57
N LEU A 210 -20.46 -16.13 13.26
CA LEU A 210 -21.87 -16.44 13.48
C LEU A 210 -22.34 -17.62 12.62
N ASP A 211 -21.92 -17.67 11.37
CA ASP A 211 -22.27 -18.77 10.45
C ASP A 211 -21.65 -20.09 10.91
N VAL A 212 -20.39 -20.07 11.32
CA VAL A 212 -19.70 -21.27 11.84
C VAL A 212 -20.32 -21.76 13.15
N LEU A 213 -20.68 -20.86 14.07
CA LEU A 213 -21.33 -21.24 15.34
C LEU A 213 -22.68 -21.93 15.14
N GLY A 214 -23.34 -21.73 13.97
CA GLY A 214 -24.58 -22.42 13.60
C GLY A 214 -24.40 -23.83 13.04
N GLN A 215 -23.18 -24.30 12.76
CA GLN A 215 -22.87 -25.56 12.09
C GLN A 215 -23.01 -26.77 13.01
N ASP A 216 -23.33 -27.94 12.41
CA ASP A 216 -23.58 -29.19 13.16
C ASP A 216 -22.34 -29.71 13.91
N PHE A 217 -21.13 -29.47 13.41
CA PHE A 217 -19.91 -29.86 14.12
C PHE A 217 -19.71 -29.08 15.43
N ILE A 218 -20.21 -27.86 15.52
CA ILE A 218 -20.21 -27.07 16.77
C ILE A 218 -21.22 -27.65 17.74
N ARG A 219 -22.43 -28.05 17.29
CA ARG A 219 -23.40 -28.75 18.12
C ARG A 219 -22.83 -30.07 18.66
N THR A 220 -22.09 -30.78 17.81
CA THR A 220 -21.40 -32.03 18.24
C THR A 220 -20.33 -31.76 19.28
N ALA A 221 -19.57 -30.65 19.16
CA ALA A 221 -18.56 -30.26 20.13
C ALA A 221 -19.18 -29.93 21.50
N HIS A 222 -20.32 -29.22 21.52
CA HIS A 222 -21.08 -28.97 22.74
C HIS A 222 -21.64 -30.28 23.34
N ALA A 223 -22.20 -31.20 22.52
CA ALA A 223 -22.71 -32.48 22.98
C ALA A 223 -21.65 -33.38 23.62
N LYS A 224 -20.37 -33.22 23.21
CA LYS A 224 -19.19 -33.87 23.83
C LYS A 224 -18.73 -33.23 25.14
N GLY A 225 -19.41 -32.18 25.62
CA GLY A 225 -19.07 -31.49 26.88
C GLY A 225 -17.84 -30.59 26.80
N LEU A 226 -17.41 -30.18 25.62
CA LEU A 226 -16.27 -29.27 25.48
C LEU A 226 -16.61 -27.89 26.08
N ARG A 227 -15.64 -27.30 26.77
CA ARG A 227 -15.78 -25.94 27.33
C ARG A 227 -15.99 -24.92 26.23
N GLU A 228 -16.85 -23.93 26.44
CA GLU A 228 -17.17 -22.86 25.49
C GLU A 228 -15.94 -22.23 24.85
N ARG A 229 -14.91 -21.95 25.64
CA ARG A 229 -13.63 -21.39 25.13
C ARG A 229 -12.98 -22.30 24.08
N VAL A 230 -13.02 -23.61 24.27
CA VAL A 230 -12.44 -24.56 23.30
C VAL A 230 -13.28 -24.58 22.03
N VAL A 231 -14.61 -24.60 22.17
CA VAL A 231 -15.53 -24.55 21.02
C VAL A 231 -15.28 -23.28 20.19
N VAL A 232 -15.19 -22.13 20.83
CA VAL A 232 -15.02 -20.84 20.15
C VAL A 232 -13.61 -20.73 19.53
N TYR A 233 -12.56 -20.85 20.31
CA TYR A 233 -11.20 -20.51 19.86
C TYR A 233 -10.50 -21.61 19.05
N VAL A 234 -10.85 -22.87 19.27
CA VAL A 234 -10.23 -24.00 18.55
C VAL A 234 -11.10 -24.44 17.37
N HIS A 235 -12.40 -24.57 17.56
CA HIS A 235 -13.29 -25.10 16.52
C HIS A 235 -13.91 -24.00 15.64
N ALA A 236 -14.49 -22.95 16.24
CA ALA A 236 -15.15 -21.92 15.46
C ALA A 236 -14.15 -20.98 14.81
N LEU A 237 -13.22 -20.39 15.56
CA LEU A 237 -12.28 -19.38 15.06
C LEU A 237 -11.41 -19.91 13.90
N ARG A 238 -10.92 -21.15 14.02
CA ARG A 238 -10.10 -21.76 12.96
C ARG A 238 -10.81 -21.76 11.60
N ASN A 239 -12.11 -22.07 11.57
CA ASN A 239 -12.89 -22.10 10.36
C ASN A 239 -13.31 -20.70 9.90
N SER A 240 -13.63 -19.80 10.84
CA SER A 240 -14.01 -18.41 10.55
C SER A 240 -12.85 -17.57 10.01
N LEU A 241 -11.59 -17.96 10.25
CA LEU A 241 -10.41 -17.25 9.75
C LEU A 241 -10.12 -17.53 8.26
N ILE A 242 -10.71 -18.54 7.65
CA ILE A 242 -10.44 -18.91 6.24
C ILE A 242 -10.61 -17.69 5.29
N PRO A 243 -11.73 -16.92 5.31
CA PRO A 243 -11.87 -15.74 4.46
C PRO A 243 -10.87 -14.62 4.80
N VAL A 244 -10.46 -14.50 6.07
CA VAL A 244 -9.45 -13.53 6.49
C VAL A 244 -8.10 -13.87 5.87
N VAL A 245 -7.64 -15.12 6.00
CA VAL A 245 -6.38 -15.60 5.42
C VAL A 245 -6.39 -15.41 3.90
N THR A 246 -7.51 -15.68 3.28
CA THR A 246 -7.70 -15.50 1.84
C THR A 246 -7.57 -14.02 1.43
N ALA A 247 -8.14 -13.11 2.22
CA ALA A 247 -8.07 -11.68 1.97
C ALA A 247 -6.65 -11.10 2.17
N LEU A 248 -5.79 -11.74 2.99
CA LEU A 248 -4.42 -11.29 3.26
C LEU A 248 -3.57 -11.15 1.99
N GLY A 249 -3.76 -12.03 1.02
CA GLY A 249 -3.02 -11.97 -0.24
C GLY A 249 -3.20 -10.65 -1.02
N GLY A 250 -4.37 -10.00 -0.92
CA GLY A 250 -4.65 -8.73 -1.61
C GLY A 250 -4.33 -7.46 -0.82
N ILE A 251 -4.00 -7.60 0.44
CA ILE A 251 -3.85 -6.47 1.37
C ILE A 251 -2.67 -5.57 1.02
N LEU A 252 -1.55 -6.14 0.61
CA LEU A 252 -0.37 -5.37 0.24
C LEU A 252 -0.68 -4.39 -0.91
N ALA A 253 -1.50 -4.80 -1.87
CA ALA A 253 -1.95 -3.92 -2.95
C ALA A 253 -2.71 -2.70 -2.43
N THR A 254 -3.66 -2.93 -1.51
CA THR A 254 -4.47 -1.87 -0.92
C THR A 254 -3.63 -0.94 -0.04
N LEU A 255 -2.69 -1.50 0.70
CA LEU A 255 -1.82 -0.74 1.60
C LEU A 255 -0.81 0.11 0.81
N VAL A 256 -0.19 -0.43 -0.23
CA VAL A 256 0.73 0.34 -1.10
C VAL A 256 -0.03 1.47 -1.81
N GLY A 257 -1.24 1.22 -2.32
CA GLY A 257 -2.07 2.25 -2.95
C GLY A 257 -2.55 3.33 -1.98
N GLY A 258 -2.88 2.96 -0.73
CA GLY A 258 -3.32 3.90 0.31
C GLY A 258 -2.18 4.60 1.04
N ALA A 259 -0.97 4.07 0.98
CA ALA A 259 0.17 4.62 1.71
C ALA A 259 0.56 6.01 1.25
N LEU A 260 0.44 6.35 -0.05
CA LEU A 260 0.83 7.64 -0.61
C LEU A 260 0.27 8.83 0.20
N VAL A 261 -1.04 8.84 0.43
CA VAL A 261 -1.70 9.94 1.15
C VAL A 261 -1.22 10.01 2.60
N ILE A 262 -1.08 8.86 3.25
CA ILE A 262 -0.66 8.77 4.65
C ILE A 262 0.83 9.14 4.79
N GLU A 263 1.67 8.68 3.88
CA GLU A 263 3.08 9.07 3.83
C GLU A 263 3.24 10.58 3.68
N GLN A 264 2.38 11.23 2.86
CA GLN A 264 2.41 12.68 2.70
C GLN A 264 1.93 13.40 3.96
N VAL A 265 0.84 12.97 4.59
CA VAL A 265 0.28 13.61 5.80
C VAL A 265 1.25 13.53 6.98
N PHE A 266 1.92 12.40 7.17
CA PHE A 266 2.85 12.17 8.27
C PHE A 266 4.31 12.42 7.90
N SER A 267 4.61 12.93 6.71
CA SER A 267 5.96 13.10 6.18
C SER A 267 6.81 11.83 6.32
N TRP A 268 6.19 10.67 6.13
CA TRP A 268 6.85 9.37 6.18
C TRP A 268 7.66 9.18 4.89
N PRO A 269 8.99 8.94 4.95
CA PRO A 269 9.86 8.97 3.78
C PRO A 269 9.74 7.70 2.92
N GLY A 270 8.55 7.42 2.42
CA GLY A 270 8.23 6.29 1.54
C GLY A 270 8.23 6.65 0.06
N ILE A 271 7.88 5.66 -0.77
CA ILE A 271 7.78 5.79 -2.23
C ILE A 271 6.70 6.80 -2.61
N GLY A 272 5.53 6.74 -1.97
CA GLY A 272 4.40 7.59 -2.31
C GLY A 272 4.69 9.07 -2.05
N GLN A 273 5.22 9.41 -0.86
CA GLN A 273 5.61 10.77 -0.53
C GLN A 273 6.63 11.30 -1.52
N PHE A 274 7.66 10.53 -1.82
CA PHE A 274 8.74 10.97 -2.70
C PHE A 274 8.25 11.15 -4.15
N THR A 275 7.43 10.23 -4.66
CA THR A 275 6.81 10.34 -5.98
C THR A 275 5.90 11.57 -6.07
N PHE A 276 5.14 11.86 -5.02
CA PHE A 276 4.28 13.05 -4.96
C PHE A 276 5.08 14.35 -4.97
N GLN A 277 6.15 14.44 -4.18
CA GLN A 277 7.06 15.60 -4.17
C GLN A 277 7.73 15.79 -5.53
N ALA A 278 8.17 14.71 -6.15
CA ALA A 278 8.74 14.74 -7.50
C ALA A 278 7.73 15.21 -8.55
N ALA A 279 6.45 14.83 -8.41
CA ALA A 279 5.40 15.29 -9.32
C ALA A 279 5.18 16.81 -9.22
N ILE A 280 5.17 17.37 -8.00
CA ILE A 280 5.08 18.82 -7.79
C ILE A 280 6.30 19.54 -8.37
N ALA A 281 7.48 18.95 -8.18
CA ALA A 281 8.75 19.49 -8.65
C ALA A 281 9.02 19.22 -10.15
N LYS A 282 8.11 18.50 -10.84
CA LYS A 282 8.22 18.07 -12.25
C LYS A 282 9.45 17.23 -12.56
N ASP A 283 9.91 16.45 -11.58
CA ASP A 283 10.98 15.47 -11.76
C ASP A 283 10.40 14.18 -12.35
N TYR A 284 10.20 14.18 -13.67
CA TYR A 284 9.52 13.10 -14.39
C TYR A 284 10.19 11.73 -14.26
N PRO A 285 11.53 11.59 -14.30
CA PRO A 285 12.18 10.30 -14.08
C PRO A 285 11.80 9.66 -12.74
N ILE A 286 11.76 10.42 -11.65
CA ILE A 286 11.33 9.92 -10.34
C ILE A 286 9.84 9.56 -10.35
N VAL A 287 8.98 10.39 -10.96
CA VAL A 287 7.55 10.11 -11.05
C VAL A 287 7.30 8.80 -11.82
N GLN A 288 7.96 8.64 -12.95
CA GLN A 288 7.84 7.42 -13.77
C GLN A 288 8.35 6.19 -13.03
N ALA A 289 9.51 6.27 -12.38
CA ALA A 289 10.05 5.20 -11.55
C ALA A 289 9.09 4.83 -10.40
N GLY A 290 8.59 5.83 -9.67
CA GLY A 290 7.68 5.65 -8.56
C GLY A 290 6.38 4.97 -8.96
N VAL A 291 5.73 5.44 -10.03
CA VAL A 291 4.49 4.84 -10.55
C VAL A 291 4.73 3.42 -11.04
N MET A 292 5.79 3.17 -11.82
CA MET A 292 6.08 1.84 -12.35
C MET A 292 6.43 0.82 -11.27
N ILE A 293 7.24 1.20 -10.28
CA ILE A 293 7.62 0.33 -9.16
C ILE A 293 6.40 0.07 -8.26
N ALA A 294 5.59 1.09 -7.91
CA ALA A 294 4.37 0.92 -7.14
C ALA A 294 3.36 0.01 -7.87
N SER A 295 3.20 0.17 -9.20
CA SER A 295 2.32 -0.68 -10.01
C SER A 295 2.82 -2.12 -10.08
N THR A 296 4.13 -2.34 -10.14
CA THR A 296 4.73 -3.67 -10.10
C THR A 296 4.45 -4.34 -8.75
N LEU A 297 4.60 -3.62 -7.64
CA LEU A 297 4.25 -4.12 -6.30
C LEU A 297 2.77 -4.49 -6.18
N LEU A 298 1.88 -3.68 -6.78
CA LEU A 298 0.46 -3.94 -6.82
C LEU A 298 0.14 -5.22 -7.60
N VAL A 299 0.76 -5.42 -8.77
CA VAL A 299 0.61 -6.64 -9.57
C VAL A 299 1.12 -7.87 -8.84
N VAL A 300 2.32 -7.77 -8.22
CA VAL A 300 2.88 -8.85 -7.39
C VAL A 300 1.95 -9.18 -6.22
N SER A 301 1.37 -8.18 -5.57
CA SER A 301 0.39 -8.38 -4.49
C SER A 301 -0.85 -9.12 -4.95
N TYR A 302 -1.37 -8.82 -6.13
CA TYR A 302 -2.50 -9.57 -6.70
C TYR A 302 -2.14 -11.02 -7.04
N LEU A 303 -0.94 -11.27 -7.55
CA LEU A 303 -0.46 -12.64 -7.79
C LEU A 303 -0.31 -13.41 -6.47
N LEU A 304 0.23 -12.79 -5.42
CA LEU A 304 0.31 -13.39 -4.09
C LEU A 304 -1.07 -13.71 -3.52
N ARG A 305 -2.05 -12.83 -3.70
CA ARG A 305 -3.45 -13.10 -3.33
C ARG A 305 -3.99 -14.34 -4.03
N ASP A 306 -3.80 -14.42 -5.35
CA ASP A 306 -4.32 -15.53 -6.13
C ASP A 306 -3.64 -16.85 -5.77
N ILE A 307 -2.35 -16.84 -5.40
CA ILE A 307 -1.63 -17.99 -4.85
C ILE A 307 -2.22 -18.38 -3.49
N THR A 308 -2.45 -17.42 -2.60
CA THR A 308 -3.05 -17.67 -1.28
C THR A 308 -4.44 -18.29 -1.42
N TYR A 309 -5.26 -17.79 -2.33
CA TYR A 309 -6.58 -18.39 -2.64
C TYR A 309 -6.45 -19.85 -3.06
N ALA A 310 -5.54 -20.15 -3.98
CA ALA A 310 -5.36 -21.51 -4.50
C ALA A 310 -4.83 -22.50 -3.44
N ILE A 311 -4.13 -22.03 -2.42
CA ILE A 311 -3.61 -22.84 -1.31
C ILE A 311 -4.69 -23.09 -0.26
N VAL A 312 -5.46 -22.06 0.10
CA VAL A 312 -6.44 -22.09 1.20
C VAL A 312 -7.72 -22.81 0.79
N ASP A 313 -8.17 -22.66 -0.44
CA ASP A 313 -9.37 -23.33 -0.94
C ASP A 313 -9.08 -24.19 -2.19
N PRO A 314 -8.69 -25.47 -2.02
CA PRO A 314 -8.43 -26.37 -3.14
C PRO A 314 -9.71 -26.75 -3.93
N ARG A 315 -10.91 -26.33 -3.47
CA ARG A 315 -12.18 -26.59 -4.16
C ARG A 315 -12.41 -25.61 -5.31
N ILE A 316 -11.72 -24.50 -5.36
CA ILE A 316 -11.74 -23.61 -6.50
C ILE A 316 -11.08 -24.34 -7.68
N LYS A 317 -11.90 -25.05 -8.44
CA LYS A 317 -11.48 -25.58 -9.75
C LYS A 317 -11.08 -24.36 -10.58
N VAL A 318 -9.81 -24.22 -10.75
CA VAL A 318 -9.19 -23.23 -11.58
C VAL A 318 -9.48 -23.61 -13.04
N SER A 319 -10.68 -23.25 -13.53
CA SER A 319 -11.07 -23.37 -14.93
C SER A 319 -10.43 -22.26 -15.78
#